data_6754d4e457b29c9220754902b7e65476
#
_entry.id   6754d4e457b29c9220754902b7e65476
#
_cell.length_a   1.000
_cell.length_b   1.000
_cell.length_c   1.000
_cell.angle_alpha   90.00
_cell.angle_beta   90.00
_cell.angle_gamma   90.00
#
_symmetry.space_group_name_H-M   'P 1'
#
loop_
_entity.id
_entity.type
_entity.pdbx_description
1 polymer ?
#
loop_
_entity_poly.entity_id
_entity_poly.type
_entity_poly.pdbx_seq_one_letter_code
_entity_poly.pdbx_strand_id
1 'polypeptide(L)'
;MKKNLALSLDRDTEDFVRRTIDSISKISVLKHFSDHRSEPMTLTGICESLGRDEAVVFSEIEDLVGCGLIKEELGEAGLIEYQLTSDEKILHRIESLVEYLEDPKTRLEVIALILEIQTHSR
;
A
#
# COMPACT_ATOMS: atom_id res chain seq x y z
N MET A 1 -11.55 4.69 -26.43
CA MET A 1 -11.03 4.37 -26.08
C MET A 1 -10.42 4.56 -25.44
N LYS A 2 -10.26 4.34 -25.03
CA LYS A 2 -9.65 4.33 -24.43
C LYS A 2 -8.76 4.31 -24.05
N LYS A 3 -8.57 4.20 -23.74
CA LYS A 3 -7.82 4.12 -23.36
C LYS A 3 -7.01 4.37 -23.04
N ASN A 4 -6.99 4.35 -23.04
CA ASN A 4 -6.13 4.49 -22.80
C ASN A 4 -5.32 4.93 -22.28
N LEU A 5 -5.59 5.09 -22.69
CA LEU A 5 -4.62 5.44 -21.73
C LEU A 5 -3.57 4.42 -21.67
N ALA A 6 -2.78 4.45 -22.54
CA ALA A 6 -1.70 3.55 -22.49
C ALA A 6 -1.09 3.62 -21.17
N LEU A 7 -1.47 2.77 -20.39
CA LEU A 7 -0.87 2.73 -19.13
C LEU A 7 0.53 2.20 -19.27
N SER A 8 1.46 2.91 -18.68
CA SER A 8 2.80 2.39 -18.55
C SER A 8 2.87 1.31 -17.50
N LEU A 9 1.80 1.11 -16.75
CA LEU A 9 1.76 0.06 -15.75
C LEU A 9 1.66 -1.30 -16.42
N ASP A 10 2.47 -2.25 -15.98
CA ASP A 10 2.31 -3.59 -16.49
C ASP A 10 1.04 -4.22 -15.91
N ARG A 11 0.61 -5.29 -16.54
CA ARG A 11 -0.64 -5.93 -16.16
C ARG A 11 -0.61 -6.47 -14.76
N ASP A 12 0.52 -7.03 -14.36
CA ASP A 12 0.63 -7.60 -13.01
C ASP A 12 0.49 -6.53 -11.94
N THR A 13 1.09 -5.36 -12.15
CA THR A 13 0.97 -4.26 -11.21
C THR A 13 -0.44 -3.72 -11.18
N GLU A 14 -1.06 -3.59 -12.35
CA GLU A 14 -2.44 -3.13 -12.41
C GLU A 14 -3.37 -4.08 -11.65
N ASP A 15 -3.23 -5.39 -11.88
CA ASP A 15 -4.04 -6.38 -11.18
C ASP A 15 -3.80 -6.35 -9.68
N PHE A 16 -2.55 -6.17 -9.28
CA PHE A 16 -2.20 -6.08 -7.86
C PHE A 16 -2.91 -4.89 -7.20
N VAL A 17 -2.86 -3.73 -7.85
CA VAL A 17 -3.53 -2.54 -7.32
C VAL A 17 -5.04 -2.78 -7.23
N ARG A 18 -5.63 -3.35 -8.27
CA ARG A 18 -7.07 -3.57 -8.27
C ARG A 18 -7.52 -4.49 -7.15
N ARG A 19 -6.67 -5.43 -6.73
CA ARG A 19 -7.04 -6.38 -5.70
C ARG A 19 -6.74 -5.90 -4.28
N THR A 20 -5.81 -4.97 -4.12
CA THR A 20 -5.30 -4.67 -2.79
C THR A 20 -5.39 -3.21 -2.39
N ILE A 21 -5.38 -2.29 -3.34
CA ILE A 21 -5.27 -0.87 -3.04
C ILE A 21 -6.51 -0.15 -3.53
N ASP A 22 -7.43 0.14 -2.62
CA ASP A 22 -8.68 0.79 -3.00
C ASP A 22 -8.76 2.25 -2.54
N SER A 23 -7.66 2.80 -2.04
CA SER A 23 -7.64 4.21 -1.67
C SER A 23 -6.23 4.76 -1.82
N ILE A 24 -6.17 6.05 -2.11
CA ILE A 24 -4.89 6.73 -2.25
C ILE A 24 -4.15 6.74 -0.91
N SER A 25 -4.88 6.85 0.19
CA SER A 25 -4.24 6.90 1.50
C SER A 25 -3.54 5.58 1.84
N LYS A 26 -4.02 4.45 1.33
CA LYS A 26 -3.31 3.18 1.52
C LYS A 26 -1.95 3.18 0.84
N ILE A 27 -1.81 3.93 -0.24
CA ILE A 27 -0.53 4.07 -0.91
C ILE A 27 0.52 4.66 0.03
N SER A 28 0.15 5.70 0.78
CA SER A 28 1.11 6.33 1.67
C SER A 28 1.50 5.40 2.82
N VAL A 29 0.55 4.61 3.31
CA VAL A 29 0.85 3.62 4.34
C VAL A 29 1.81 2.56 3.80
N LEU A 30 1.49 2.03 2.63
CA LEU A 30 2.31 0.98 2.04
C LEU A 30 3.72 1.48 1.73
N LYS A 31 3.84 2.71 1.23
CA LYS A 31 5.13 3.28 0.94
C LYS A 31 5.96 3.45 2.21
N HIS A 32 5.31 3.84 3.31
CA HIS A 32 6.01 3.96 4.58
C HIS A 32 6.59 2.62 5.01
N PHE A 33 5.81 1.55 4.89
CA PHE A 33 6.31 0.20 5.21
C PHE A 33 7.42 -0.21 4.26
N SER A 34 7.33 0.15 3.01
CA SER A 34 8.37 -0.16 2.03
C SER A 34 9.67 0.55 2.36
N ASP A 35 9.59 1.80 2.83
CA ASP A 35 10.78 2.56 3.22
C ASP A 35 11.42 2.01 4.50
N HIS A 36 10.65 1.29 5.32
CA HIS A 36 11.13 0.73 6.58
C HIS A 36 10.98 -0.78 6.59
N ARG A 37 11.44 -1.38 5.54
CA ARG A 37 11.16 -2.74 5.14
C ARG A 37 11.39 -3.82 6.19
N SER A 38 12.46 -3.70 6.96
CA SER A 38 12.81 -4.72 7.95
C SER A 38 12.52 -4.31 9.37
N GLU A 39 11.79 -3.22 9.55
CA GLU A 39 11.57 -2.65 10.88
C GLU A 39 10.16 -2.91 11.35
N PRO A 40 9.99 -3.65 12.46
CA PRO A 40 8.66 -3.72 13.07
C PRO A 40 8.28 -2.36 13.63
N MET A 41 7.02 -1.97 13.43
CA MET A 41 6.55 -0.66 13.84
C MET A 41 5.22 -0.78 14.56
N THR A 42 5.04 0.05 15.60
CA THR A 42 3.75 0.10 16.30
C THR A 42 2.81 1.05 15.57
N LEU A 43 1.51 0.89 15.81
CA LEU A 43 0.52 1.78 15.22
C LEU A 43 0.82 3.24 15.56
N THR A 44 1.12 3.52 16.83
CA THR A 44 1.43 4.88 17.24
C THR A 44 2.61 5.45 16.47
N GLY A 45 3.67 4.66 16.34
CA GLY A 45 4.86 5.12 15.60
C GLY A 45 4.56 5.40 14.15
N ILE A 46 3.76 4.55 13.52
CA ILE A 46 3.38 4.74 12.13
C ILE A 46 2.57 6.04 11.98
N CYS A 47 1.60 6.24 12.86
CA CYS A 47 0.75 7.43 12.78
C CYS A 47 1.54 8.71 13.02
N GLU A 48 2.48 8.68 13.94
CA GLU A 48 3.33 9.85 14.19
C GLU A 48 4.17 10.18 12.96
N SER A 49 4.71 9.16 12.31
CA SER A 49 5.53 9.37 11.12
C SER A 49 4.70 9.91 9.97
N LEU A 50 3.47 9.42 9.81
CA LEU A 50 2.61 9.84 8.72
C LEU A 50 1.84 11.12 9.02
N GLY A 51 1.75 11.52 10.29
CA GLY A 51 0.98 12.68 10.69
C GLY A 51 -0.51 12.49 10.43
N ARG A 52 -1.03 11.29 10.67
CA ARG A 52 -2.42 10.96 10.34
C ARG A 52 -3.13 10.34 11.52
N ASP A 53 -4.45 10.41 11.47
CA ASP A 53 -5.31 9.93 12.53
C ASP A 53 -5.21 8.41 12.73
N GLU A 54 -5.11 8.00 13.98
CA GLU A 54 -4.87 6.60 14.32
C GLU A 54 -5.98 5.67 13.86
N ALA A 55 -7.23 6.09 14.01
CA ALA A 55 -8.36 5.23 13.62
C ALA A 55 -8.35 4.96 12.11
N VAL A 56 -8.03 5.98 11.32
CA VAL A 56 -7.99 5.84 9.87
C VAL A 56 -6.82 4.94 9.46
N VAL A 57 -5.65 5.20 10.01
CA VAL A 57 -4.45 4.41 9.66
C VAL A 57 -4.63 2.96 10.09
N PHE A 58 -5.20 2.73 11.28
CA PHE A 58 -5.44 1.37 11.75
C PHE A 58 -6.32 0.60 10.78
N SER A 59 -7.40 1.22 10.31
CA SER A 59 -8.30 0.57 9.37
C SER A 59 -7.57 0.18 8.08
N GLU A 60 -6.72 1.07 7.59
CA GLU A 60 -5.97 0.81 6.37
C GLU A 60 -4.95 -0.30 6.57
N ILE A 61 -4.27 -0.31 7.73
CA ILE A 61 -3.31 -1.37 8.04
C ILE A 61 -4.03 -2.72 8.13
N GLU A 62 -5.19 -2.75 8.77
CA GLU A 62 -5.95 -4.00 8.89
C GLU A 62 -6.33 -4.55 7.53
N ASP A 63 -6.74 -3.67 6.62
CA ASP A 63 -7.04 -4.11 5.25
C ASP A 63 -5.80 -4.69 4.57
N LEU A 64 -4.65 -4.04 4.75
CA LEU A 64 -3.42 -4.51 4.14
C LEU A 64 -2.92 -5.81 4.76
N VAL A 65 -3.16 -5.99 6.06
CA VAL A 65 -2.89 -7.27 6.72
C VAL A 65 -3.78 -8.36 6.11
N GLY A 66 -5.05 -8.04 5.91
CA GLY A 66 -5.98 -8.99 5.33
C GLY A 66 -5.61 -9.42 3.91
N CYS A 67 -4.93 -8.54 3.17
CA CYS A 67 -4.46 -8.84 1.82
C CYS A 67 -3.09 -9.52 1.80
N GLY A 68 -2.46 -9.67 2.97
CA GLY A 68 -1.17 -10.33 3.04
C GLY A 68 0.04 -9.44 2.76
N LEU A 69 -0.18 -8.11 2.66
CA LEU A 69 0.92 -7.20 2.37
C LEU A 69 1.69 -6.81 3.62
N ILE A 70 1.04 -6.84 4.77
CA ILE A 70 1.63 -6.47 6.05
C ILE A 70 1.41 -7.61 7.02
N LYS A 71 2.43 -7.91 7.83
CA LYS A 71 2.34 -8.89 8.91
C LYS A 71 2.10 -8.17 10.22
N GLU A 72 1.34 -8.79 11.11
CA GLU A 72 1.22 -8.27 12.46
C GLU A 72 1.72 -9.30 13.44
N GLU A 73 2.43 -8.86 14.46
CA GLU A 73 3.03 -9.73 15.46
C GLU A 73 2.96 -9.07 16.81
N LEU A 74 2.96 -9.88 17.85
CA LEU A 74 3.05 -9.37 19.21
C LEU A 74 4.52 -9.09 19.51
N GLY A 75 4.81 -7.82 19.81
CA GLY A 75 6.18 -7.42 20.10
C GLY A 75 6.56 -7.72 21.54
N GLU A 76 7.81 -7.46 21.87
CA GLU A 76 8.37 -7.80 23.17
C GLU A 76 7.70 -7.05 24.32
N ALA A 77 7.29 -5.83 24.06
CA ALA A 77 6.67 -5.01 25.08
C ALA A 77 5.17 -5.27 25.23
N GLY A 78 4.66 -6.30 24.58
CA GLY A 78 3.24 -6.60 24.61
C GLY A 78 2.40 -5.76 23.68
N LEU A 79 3.06 -4.98 22.80
CA LEU A 79 2.37 -4.17 21.81
C LEU A 79 2.34 -4.88 20.47
N ILE A 80 1.27 -4.69 19.72
CA ILE A 80 1.20 -5.21 18.37
C ILE A 80 2.14 -4.41 17.48
N GLU A 81 2.94 -5.14 16.70
CA GLU A 81 3.86 -4.53 15.74
C GLU A 81 3.53 -5.00 14.34
N TYR A 82 3.78 -4.13 13.39
CA TYR A 82 3.48 -4.37 11.98
C TYR A 82 4.74 -4.26 11.16
N GLN A 83 4.85 -5.08 10.13
CA GLN A 83 6.02 -5.11 9.28
C GLN A 83 5.60 -5.55 7.89
N LEU A 84 6.32 -5.08 6.88
CA LEU A 84 6.07 -5.49 5.51
C LEU A 84 6.21 -7.01 5.40
N THR A 85 5.39 -7.61 4.55
CA THR A 85 5.46 -9.07 4.33
C THR A 85 6.87 -9.51 3.93
N SER A 86 7.19 -10.75 4.22
CA SER A 86 8.43 -11.35 3.74
C SER A 86 8.20 -12.29 2.55
N ASP A 87 6.98 -12.39 2.06
CA ASP A 87 6.66 -13.19 0.87
C ASP A 87 7.29 -12.53 -0.35
N GLU A 88 8.21 -13.24 -1.01
CA GLU A 88 8.97 -12.63 -2.09
C GLU A 88 8.14 -12.25 -3.30
N LYS A 89 7.11 -13.00 -3.60
CA LYS A 89 6.24 -12.67 -4.72
C LYS A 89 5.49 -11.37 -4.46
N ILE A 90 4.95 -11.23 -3.26
CA ILE A 90 4.23 -10.04 -2.89
C ILE A 90 5.17 -8.85 -2.81
N LEU A 91 6.37 -9.04 -2.23
CA LEU A 91 7.37 -7.98 -2.17
C LEU A 91 7.71 -7.46 -3.56
N HIS A 92 7.84 -8.36 -4.52
CA HIS A 92 8.14 -7.95 -5.89
C HIS A 92 7.03 -7.05 -6.44
N ARG A 93 5.78 -7.39 -6.17
CA ARG A 93 4.65 -6.54 -6.59
C ARG A 93 4.69 -5.18 -5.92
N ILE A 94 4.99 -5.17 -4.62
CA ILE A 94 5.07 -3.92 -3.88
C ILE A 94 6.20 -3.04 -4.42
N GLU A 95 7.35 -3.65 -4.69
CA GLU A 95 8.49 -2.90 -5.24
C GLU A 95 8.16 -2.30 -6.59
N SER A 96 7.49 -3.06 -7.44
CA SER A 96 7.09 -2.54 -8.75
C SER A 96 6.16 -1.35 -8.60
N LEU A 97 5.20 -1.46 -7.69
CA LEU A 97 4.27 -0.35 -7.45
C LEU A 97 5.02 0.88 -6.94
N VAL A 98 5.93 0.70 -5.99
CA VAL A 98 6.67 1.83 -5.44
C VAL A 98 7.50 2.52 -6.51
N GLU A 99 8.10 1.75 -7.43
CA GLU A 99 8.83 2.34 -8.54
C GLU A 99 7.93 3.22 -9.40
N TYR A 100 6.72 2.76 -9.69
CA TYR A 100 5.78 3.56 -10.47
C TYR A 100 5.39 4.84 -9.74
N LEU A 101 5.37 4.79 -8.41
CA LEU A 101 5.01 5.97 -7.62
C LEU A 101 6.11 7.03 -7.58
N GLU A 102 7.34 6.64 -7.87
CA GLU A 102 8.46 7.58 -7.84
C GLU A 102 8.55 8.44 -9.10
N ASP A 103 7.96 8.00 -10.18
CA ASP A 103 7.92 8.76 -11.43
C ASP A 103 6.61 9.54 -11.47
N PRO A 104 6.64 10.89 -11.58
CA PRO A 104 5.40 11.66 -11.57
C PRO A 104 4.37 11.22 -12.61
N LYS A 105 4.83 10.76 -13.77
CA LYS A 105 3.94 10.33 -14.83
C LYS A 105 3.18 9.07 -14.46
N THR A 106 3.91 8.03 -14.05
CA THR A 106 3.27 6.77 -13.70
C THR A 106 2.55 6.87 -12.37
N ARG A 107 2.99 7.76 -11.47
CA ARG A 107 2.26 7.98 -10.23
C ARG A 107 0.84 8.48 -10.52
N LEU A 108 0.68 9.39 -11.48
CA LEU A 108 -0.64 9.87 -11.86
C LEU A 108 -1.49 8.75 -12.44
N GLU A 109 -0.87 7.81 -13.16
CA GLU A 109 -1.61 6.66 -13.68
C GLU A 109 -2.11 5.76 -12.56
N VAL A 110 -1.30 5.54 -11.53
CA VAL A 110 -1.74 4.75 -10.37
C VAL A 110 -2.89 5.45 -9.66
N ILE A 111 -2.79 6.76 -9.46
CA ILE A 111 -3.85 7.53 -8.82
C ILE A 111 -5.13 7.44 -9.64
N ALA A 112 -5.04 7.58 -10.96
CA ALA A 112 -6.20 7.49 -11.82
C ALA A 112 -6.85 6.11 -11.73
N LEU A 113 -6.04 5.06 -11.67
CA LEU A 113 -6.55 3.70 -11.52
C LEU A 113 -7.30 3.54 -10.20
N ILE A 114 -6.75 4.06 -9.10
CA ILE A 114 -7.42 3.96 -7.81
C ILE A 114 -8.74 4.72 -7.81
N LEU A 115 -8.76 5.90 -8.42
CA LEU A 115 -10.00 6.66 -8.52
C LEU A 115 -11.05 5.91 -9.33
N GLU A 116 -10.62 5.21 -10.38
CA GLU A 116 -11.51 4.38 -11.16
C GLU A 116 -12.09 3.26 -10.31
N ILE A 117 -11.24 2.60 -9.50
CA ILE A 117 -11.68 1.53 -8.62
C ILE A 117 -12.72 2.06 -7.64
N GLN A 118 -12.45 3.21 -7.02
CA GLN A 118 -13.38 3.81 -6.06
C GLN A 118 -14.72 4.14 -6.71
N THR A 119 -14.68 4.62 -7.93
CA THR A 119 -15.90 4.97 -8.64
C THR A 119 -16.76 3.74 -8.92
N HIS A 120 -16.13 2.63 -9.22
CA HIS A 120 -16.85 1.41 -9.58
C HIS A 120 -17.20 0.53 -8.38
N SER A 121 -16.77 0.92 -7.19
CA SER A 121 -17.01 0.12 -5.98
C SER A 121 -18.31 0.42 -5.29
N ARG A 122 -19.12 1.27 -5.87
CA ARG A 122 -20.36 1.70 -5.23
C ARG A 122 -21.51 0.79 -5.48
#